data_7b9c0800c7c69a81ec69702ea4fc616c
#
_entry.id   7b9c0800c7c69a81ec69702ea4fc616c
#
_cell.length_a   1.000
_cell.length_b   1.000
_cell.length_c   1.000
_cell.angle_alpha   90.00
_cell.angle_beta   90.00
_cell.angle_gamma   90.00
#
_symmetry.space_group_name_H-M   'P 1'
#
loop_
_entity.id
_entity.type
_entity.pdbx_description
1 polymer ?
#
loop_
_entity_poly.entity_id
_entity_poly.type
_entity_poly.pdbx_seq_one_letter_code
_entity_poly.pdbx_strand_id
1 'polypeptide(L)'
;VLAMVPMVHSGCGLNFGLPLGIISGLLGATMSIQFGFTGPVSFFMAILIATPFALIFGGGYGWLLNKIKGGEMMIATYVGFSSVSFMCMMWLLLPYSSPTMVWGLSGKGLRTTISLEGFYDKALANFLQINIGKISIPTGSLLFFAFLAFLMWAFLHTKTGTAMTAVGSNPNFARASGINIDKTRMLSVIMSTWLAAVGILMYEQGFGFIQLYMAPFYMALPAVSAILIGGASVNKASITNVIIGTFLFQGIVTMTPTVMNSMIHMDMSEVIRIVVSNGMILYALTRKTEGSK
;
A
#
# COMPACT_ATOMS: atom_id res chain seq x y z
N VAL A 1 -0.29 4.59 -1.61
CA VAL A 1 -0.81 5.92 -1.22
C VAL A 1 -2.30 6.03 -1.53
N LEU A 2 -2.80 5.66 -2.73
CA LEU A 2 -4.23 5.72 -3.11
C LEU A 2 -5.15 4.99 -2.11
N ALA A 3 -4.67 3.90 -1.49
CA ALA A 3 -5.39 3.15 -0.47
C ALA A 3 -5.81 3.98 0.76
N MET A 4 -5.17 5.11 1.02
CA MET A 4 -5.54 6.01 2.12
C MET A 4 -6.85 6.76 1.90
N VAL A 5 -7.21 7.03 0.63
CA VAL A 5 -8.33 7.89 0.29
C VAL A 5 -9.66 7.41 0.87
N PRO A 6 -10.10 6.13 0.70
CA PRO A 6 -11.39 5.69 1.22
C PRO A 6 -11.51 5.79 2.74
N MET A 7 -10.44 5.48 3.49
CA MET A 7 -10.47 5.55 4.95
C MET A 7 -10.56 6.99 5.47
N VAL A 8 -9.83 7.92 4.86
CA VAL A 8 -9.92 9.34 5.20
C VAL A 8 -11.33 9.87 4.92
N HIS A 9 -11.92 9.52 3.76
CA HIS A 9 -13.30 9.93 3.41
C HIS A 9 -14.36 9.38 4.36
N SER A 10 -14.15 8.21 4.97
CA SER A 10 -15.10 7.64 5.93
C SER A 10 -14.89 8.09 7.38
N GLY A 11 -13.93 8.98 7.64
CA GLY A 11 -13.62 9.46 8.98
C GLY A 11 -12.89 8.44 9.87
N CYS A 12 -12.34 7.37 9.28
CA CYS A 12 -11.47 6.43 10.01
C CYS A 12 -10.04 6.98 10.18
N GLY A 13 -9.73 8.12 9.56
CA GLY A 13 -8.41 8.72 9.56
C GLY A 13 -7.41 8.02 8.62
N LEU A 14 -6.11 8.18 8.90
CA LEU A 14 -5.06 7.58 8.10
C LEU A 14 -4.93 6.08 8.41
N ASN A 15 -4.74 5.26 7.37
CA ASN A 15 -4.65 3.80 7.52
C ASN A 15 -3.25 3.36 7.95
N PHE A 16 -2.99 3.26 9.25
CA PHE A 16 -1.78 2.63 9.78
C PHE A 16 -1.84 1.08 9.76
N GLY A 17 -3.02 0.49 9.52
CA GLY A 17 -3.21 -0.94 9.29
C GLY A 17 -2.95 -1.37 7.84
N LEU A 18 -2.35 -0.49 7.01
CA LEU A 18 -1.98 -0.79 5.63
C LEU A 18 -1.17 -2.09 5.45
N PRO A 19 -0.31 -2.49 6.43
CA PRO A 19 0.40 -3.77 6.37
C PRO A 19 -0.49 -4.98 6.10
N LEU A 20 -1.73 -5.01 6.60
CA LEU A 20 -2.68 -6.11 6.32
C LEU A 20 -2.98 -6.24 4.83
N GLY A 21 -3.17 -5.12 4.15
CA GLY A 21 -3.38 -5.11 2.70
C GLY A 21 -2.14 -5.55 1.94
N ILE A 22 -0.97 -5.07 2.36
CA ILE A 22 0.32 -5.45 1.77
C ILE A 22 0.53 -6.96 1.93
N ILE A 23 0.30 -7.53 3.11
CA ILE A 23 0.36 -8.97 3.37
C ILE A 23 -0.60 -9.76 2.45
N SER A 24 -1.81 -9.24 2.24
CA SER A 24 -2.77 -9.85 1.31
C SER A 24 -2.22 -9.91 -0.12
N GLY A 25 -1.57 -8.83 -0.57
CA GLY A 25 -0.89 -8.79 -1.88
C GLY A 25 0.26 -9.78 -1.97
N LEU A 26 1.12 -9.83 -0.94
CA LEU A 26 2.24 -10.78 -0.86
C LEU A 26 1.78 -12.24 -0.87
N LEU A 27 0.66 -12.57 -0.20
CA LEU A 27 0.04 -13.89 -0.29
C LEU A 27 -0.43 -14.20 -1.71
N GLY A 28 -1.06 -13.24 -2.39
CA GLY A 28 -1.44 -13.39 -3.79
C GLY A 28 -0.25 -13.61 -4.71
N ALA A 29 0.85 -12.85 -4.50
CA ALA A 29 2.09 -12.97 -5.24
C ALA A 29 2.71 -14.36 -5.08
N THR A 30 2.93 -14.79 -3.85
CA THR A 30 3.56 -16.09 -3.54
C THR A 30 2.72 -17.27 -4.02
N MET A 31 1.38 -17.20 -3.89
CA MET A 31 0.50 -18.25 -4.42
C MET A 31 0.49 -18.26 -5.95
N SER A 32 0.51 -17.10 -6.62
CA SER A 32 0.61 -17.05 -8.09
C SER A 32 1.87 -17.73 -8.61
N ILE A 33 3.01 -17.51 -7.94
CA ILE A 33 4.28 -18.19 -8.25
C ILE A 33 4.21 -19.69 -7.94
N GLN A 34 3.61 -20.07 -6.81
CA GLN A 34 3.44 -21.49 -6.42
C GLN A 34 2.62 -22.27 -7.44
N PHE A 35 1.59 -21.67 -8.03
CA PHE A 35 0.77 -22.26 -9.07
C PHE A 35 1.43 -22.23 -10.46
N GLY A 36 2.60 -21.62 -10.60
CA GLY A 36 3.38 -21.62 -11.84
C GLY A 36 2.81 -20.71 -12.92
N PHE A 37 2.01 -19.70 -12.58
CA PHE A 37 1.56 -18.72 -13.56
C PHE A 37 2.73 -17.85 -14.03
N THR A 38 2.78 -17.53 -15.33
CA THR A 38 3.86 -16.76 -15.96
C THR A 38 3.32 -15.57 -16.76
N GLY A 39 4.18 -14.57 -16.98
CA GLY A 39 3.87 -13.39 -17.79
C GLY A 39 2.79 -12.49 -17.18
N PRO A 40 2.09 -11.67 -17.99
CA PRO A 40 1.04 -10.76 -17.50
C PRO A 40 -0.11 -11.46 -16.78
N VAL A 41 -0.41 -12.72 -17.17
CA VAL A 41 -1.46 -13.53 -16.52
C VAL A 41 -1.12 -13.75 -15.05
N SER A 42 0.14 -13.99 -14.72
CA SER A 42 0.59 -14.15 -13.32
C SER A 42 0.28 -12.93 -12.46
N PHE A 43 0.45 -11.71 -13.01
CA PHE A 43 0.12 -10.47 -12.30
C PHE A 43 -1.38 -10.36 -11.98
N PHE A 44 -2.25 -10.60 -12.97
CA PHE A 44 -3.69 -10.54 -12.74
C PHE A 44 -4.19 -11.67 -11.84
N MET A 45 -3.60 -12.87 -11.94
CA MET A 45 -3.90 -13.98 -11.04
C MET A 45 -3.44 -13.69 -9.61
N ALA A 46 -2.30 -13.02 -9.43
CA ALA A 46 -1.86 -12.56 -8.11
C ALA A 46 -2.88 -11.59 -7.48
N ILE A 47 -3.42 -10.64 -8.24
CA ILE A 47 -4.49 -9.73 -7.78
C ILE A 47 -5.76 -10.51 -7.42
N LEU A 48 -6.17 -11.45 -8.27
CA LEU A 48 -7.38 -12.25 -8.06
C LEU A 48 -7.25 -13.10 -6.79
N ILE A 49 -6.10 -13.75 -6.58
CA ILE A 49 -5.81 -14.54 -5.38
C ILE A 49 -5.68 -13.65 -4.14
N ALA A 50 -5.08 -12.47 -4.25
CA ALA A 50 -4.97 -11.51 -3.14
C ALA A 50 -6.34 -10.98 -2.68
N THR A 51 -7.32 -10.90 -3.58
CA THR A 51 -8.64 -10.30 -3.29
C THR A 51 -9.36 -10.96 -2.13
N PRO A 52 -9.56 -12.30 -2.04
CA PRO A 52 -10.23 -12.92 -0.90
C PRO A 52 -9.49 -12.67 0.42
N PHE A 53 -8.15 -12.69 0.44
CA PHE A 53 -7.38 -12.37 1.63
C PHE A 53 -7.59 -10.91 2.05
N ALA A 54 -7.57 -9.97 1.10
CA ALA A 54 -7.81 -8.56 1.37
C ALA A 54 -9.23 -8.30 1.90
N LEU A 55 -10.25 -9.03 1.42
CA LEU A 55 -11.62 -8.94 1.92
C LEU A 55 -11.74 -9.49 3.35
N ILE A 56 -11.13 -10.63 3.65
CA ILE A 56 -11.16 -11.26 4.97
C ILE A 56 -10.41 -10.39 5.99
N PHE A 57 -9.18 -10.00 5.69
CA PHE A 57 -8.36 -9.19 6.60
C PHE A 57 -8.92 -7.78 6.75
N GLY A 58 -9.37 -7.17 5.65
CA GLY A 58 -10.01 -5.86 5.67
C GLY A 58 -11.35 -5.88 6.42
N GLY A 59 -12.14 -6.95 6.28
CA GLY A 59 -13.39 -7.14 7.03
C GLY A 59 -13.14 -7.29 8.52
N GLY A 60 -12.19 -8.15 8.92
CA GLY A 60 -11.79 -8.32 10.32
C GLY A 60 -11.24 -7.03 10.94
N TYR A 61 -10.39 -6.33 10.21
CA TYR A 61 -9.83 -5.04 10.63
C TYR A 61 -10.91 -3.96 10.75
N GLY A 62 -11.82 -3.86 9.77
CA GLY A 62 -12.95 -2.92 9.80
C GLY A 62 -13.92 -3.19 10.95
N TRP A 63 -14.18 -4.46 11.25
CA TRP A 63 -14.99 -4.85 12.40
C TRP A 63 -14.33 -4.43 13.72
N LEU A 64 -13.00 -4.60 13.84
CA LEU A 64 -12.26 -4.18 15.02
C LEU A 64 -12.30 -2.66 15.21
N LEU A 65 -12.08 -1.88 14.13
CA LEU A 65 -12.15 -0.43 14.17
C LEU A 65 -13.53 0.11 14.55
N ASN A 66 -14.60 -0.57 14.13
CA ASN A 66 -15.97 -0.18 14.50
C ASN A 66 -16.29 -0.42 15.98
N LYS A 67 -15.63 -1.41 16.61
CA LYS A 67 -15.80 -1.66 18.06
C LYS A 67 -15.11 -0.62 18.94
N ILE A 68 -14.03 -0.02 18.46
CA ILE A 68 -13.18 0.85 19.25
C ILE A 68 -13.25 2.25 18.61
N LYS A 69 -14.02 3.12 19.27
CA LYS A 69 -14.25 4.50 18.82
C LYS A 69 -13.30 5.46 19.56
N GLY A 70 -12.66 6.37 18.84
CA GLY A 70 -11.79 7.39 19.39
C GLY A 70 -10.30 7.01 19.52
N GLY A 71 -9.93 5.77 19.19
CA GLY A 71 -8.55 5.27 19.19
C GLY A 71 -8.14 4.55 17.90
N GLU A 72 -8.84 4.84 16.80
CA GLU A 72 -8.71 4.10 15.55
C GLU A 72 -7.27 4.06 15.01
N MET A 73 -6.55 5.18 15.07
CA MET A 73 -5.17 5.27 14.59
C MET A 73 -4.19 4.43 15.42
N MET A 74 -4.36 4.44 16.75
CA MET A 74 -3.52 3.65 17.68
C MET A 74 -3.71 2.15 17.39
N ILE A 75 -4.97 1.71 17.31
CA ILE A 75 -5.29 0.32 17.05
C ILE A 75 -4.85 -0.11 15.67
N ALA A 76 -5.04 0.74 14.66
CA ALA A 76 -4.52 0.51 13.32
C ALA A 76 -3.00 0.23 13.34
N THR A 77 -2.25 0.98 14.13
CA THR A 77 -0.80 0.80 14.29
C THR A 77 -0.48 -0.55 14.95
N TYR A 78 -1.15 -0.88 16.05
CA TYR A 78 -0.93 -2.18 16.73
C TYR A 78 -1.30 -3.37 15.85
N VAL A 79 -2.45 -3.30 15.16
CA VAL A 79 -2.89 -4.35 14.24
C VAL A 79 -1.91 -4.49 13.07
N GLY A 80 -1.45 -3.37 12.51
CA GLY A 80 -0.46 -3.37 11.44
C GLY A 80 0.84 -4.07 11.88
N PHE A 81 1.43 -3.67 13.00
CA PHE A 81 2.69 -4.24 13.48
C PHE A 81 2.55 -5.71 13.91
N SER A 82 1.48 -6.04 14.62
CA SER A 82 1.21 -7.43 15.05
C SER A 82 1.01 -8.35 13.85
N SER A 83 0.31 -7.88 12.81
CA SER A 83 0.10 -8.68 11.59
C SER A 83 1.40 -8.97 10.84
N VAL A 84 2.33 -8.00 10.79
CA VAL A 84 3.65 -8.22 10.18
C VAL A 84 4.43 -9.27 10.95
N SER A 85 4.49 -9.16 12.30
CA SER A 85 5.20 -10.12 13.15
C SER A 85 4.61 -11.52 13.05
N PHE A 86 3.28 -11.63 13.05
CA PHE A 86 2.58 -12.89 12.83
C PHE A 86 2.90 -13.50 11.47
N MET A 87 2.87 -12.69 10.42
CA MET A 87 3.12 -13.17 9.06
C MET A 87 4.57 -13.57 8.83
N CYS A 88 5.55 -12.93 9.50
CA CYS A 88 6.94 -13.36 9.50
C CYS A 88 7.10 -14.81 9.98
N MET A 89 6.34 -15.22 11.01
CA MET A 89 6.31 -16.63 11.46
C MET A 89 5.61 -17.52 10.43
N MET A 90 4.50 -17.05 9.86
CA MET A 90 3.74 -17.83 8.89
C MET A 90 4.52 -18.10 7.60
N TRP A 91 5.36 -17.18 7.13
CA TRP A 91 6.24 -17.42 5.97
C TRP A 91 7.21 -18.59 6.15
N LEU A 92 7.54 -18.93 7.39
CA LEU A 92 8.38 -20.10 7.71
C LEU A 92 7.58 -21.40 7.78
N LEU A 93 6.28 -21.32 8.11
CA LEU A 93 5.42 -22.49 8.36
C LEU A 93 4.57 -22.89 7.15
N LEU A 94 4.27 -21.95 6.25
CA LEU A 94 3.43 -22.23 5.08
C LEU A 94 4.08 -23.24 4.14
N PRO A 95 3.30 -24.21 3.63
CA PRO A 95 3.81 -25.33 2.83
C PRO A 95 4.06 -24.94 1.37
N TYR A 96 4.99 -24.03 1.15
CA TYR A 96 5.47 -23.71 -0.19
C TYR A 96 6.52 -24.70 -0.64
N SER A 97 6.47 -25.10 -1.91
CA SER A 97 7.37 -26.11 -2.50
C SER A 97 8.13 -25.63 -3.73
N SER A 98 7.82 -24.44 -4.26
CA SER A 98 8.50 -23.90 -5.44
C SER A 98 9.98 -23.64 -5.16
N PRO A 99 10.93 -24.20 -5.95
CA PRO A 99 12.37 -24.06 -5.73
C PRO A 99 12.87 -22.60 -5.80
N THR A 100 12.13 -21.72 -6.47
CA THR A 100 12.45 -20.29 -6.59
C THR A 100 12.17 -19.52 -5.30
N MET A 101 11.24 -20.00 -4.47
CA MET A 101 10.78 -19.32 -3.26
C MET A 101 11.39 -19.91 -1.98
N VAL A 102 11.65 -21.22 -1.93
CA VAL A 102 12.09 -21.91 -0.73
C VAL A 102 13.61 -21.83 -0.57
N TRP A 103 14.10 -21.89 0.69
CA TRP A 103 15.54 -21.94 0.96
C TRP A 103 16.15 -23.25 0.42
N GLY A 104 17.19 -23.12 -0.42
CA GLY A 104 17.80 -24.26 -1.11
C GLY A 104 18.45 -25.31 -0.21
N LEU A 105 18.93 -24.91 0.99
CA LEU A 105 19.63 -25.82 1.92
C LEU A 105 18.67 -26.57 2.85
N SER A 106 17.57 -25.97 3.28
CA SER A 106 16.67 -26.59 4.27
C SER A 106 15.35 -27.10 3.66
N GLY A 107 15.00 -26.66 2.45
CA GLY A 107 13.73 -27.00 1.80
C GLY A 107 12.48 -26.51 2.55
N LYS A 108 12.65 -25.73 3.61
CA LYS A 108 11.56 -25.18 4.44
C LYS A 108 11.72 -23.69 4.62
N GLY A 109 10.57 -22.98 4.63
CA GLY A 109 10.50 -21.53 4.78
C GLY A 109 10.81 -20.78 3.50
N LEU A 110 10.23 -19.58 3.37
CA LEU A 110 10.41 -18.72 2.20
C LEU A 110 11.66 -17.85 2.34
N ARG A 111 12.30 -17.59 1.22
CA ARG A 111 13.42 -16.65 1.13
C ARG A 111 12.94 -15.24 1.47
N THR A 112 13.84 -14.42 2.00
CA THR A 112 13.54 -13.01 2.30
C THR A 112 13.23 -12.21 1.05
N THR A 113 13.92 -12.53 -0.04
CA THR A 113 13.75 -11.91 -1.36
C THR A 113 13.54 -13.00 -2.40
N ILE A 114 12.47 -12.86 -3.19
CA ILE A 114 12.10 -13.79 -4.25
C ILE A 114 12.15 -13.04 -5.57
N SER A 115 12.89 -13.56 -6.56
CA SER A 115 12.93 -12.99 -7.90
C SER A 115 11.60 -13.21 -8.63
N LEU A 116 11.15 -12.20 -9.34
CA LEU A 116 9.97 -12.26 -10.22
C LEU A 116 10.33 -12.62 -11.67
N GLU A 117 11.61 -12.83 -11.96
CA GLU A 117 12.08 -13.20 -13.28
C GLU A 117 11.43 -14.51 -13.73
N GLY A 118 10.85 -14.50 -14.95
CA GLY A 118 10.08 -15.62 -15.49
C GLY A 118 8.61 -15.68 -15.04
N PHE A 119 8.19 -14.87 -14.06
CA PHE A 119 6.80 -14.80 -13.61
C PHE A 119 6.13 -13.52 -14.12
N TYR A 120 6.11 -12.44 -13.34
CA TYR A 120 5.49 -11.18 -13.74
C TYR A 120 6.43 -9.96 -13.60
N ASP A 121 7.74 -10.19 -13.73
CA ASP A 121 8.71 -9.09 -13.77
C ASP A 121 8.36 -8.12 -14.89
N LYS A 122 8.25 -6.84 -14.54
CA LYS A 122 7.94 -5.73 -15.44
C LYS A 122 6.73 -5.97 -16.37
N ALA A 123 5.78 -6.82 -15.95
CA ALA A 123 4.63 -7.19 -16.77
C ALA A 123 3.81 -5.99 -17.25
N LEU A 124 3.59 -5.00 -16.38
CA LEU A 124 2.95 -3.73 -16.75
C LEU A 124 3.96 -2.72 -17.29
N ALA A 125 5.19 -2.70 -16.78
CA ALA A 125 6.19 -1.73 -17.21
C ALA A 125 6.56 -1.90 -18.69
N ASN A 126 6.68 -3.14 -19.16
CA ASN A 126 6.98 -3.47 -20.54
C ASN A 126 5.76 -3.34 -21.48
N PHE A 127 4.54 -3.30 -20.90
CA PHE A 127 3.33 -3.09 -21.71
C PHE A 127 3.26 -1.64 -22.17
N LEU A 128 3.26 -1.43 -23.48
CA LEU A 128 3.26 -0.10 -24.11
C LEU A 128 4.44 0.80 -23.66
N GLN A 129 5.62 0.23 -23.46
CA GLN A 129 6.80 1.00 -23.06
C GLN A 129 7.18 1.99 -24.18
N ILE A 130 7.28 3.28 -23.82
CA ILE A 130 7.75 4.34 -24.72
C ILE A 130 9.20 4.64 -24.39
N ASN A 131 10.09 4.41 -25.34
CA ASN A 131 11.51 4.72 -25.21
C ASN A 131 11.82 6.03 -25.93
N ILE A 132 12.21 7.06 -25.17
CA ILE A 132 12.63 8.36 -25.70
C ILE A 132 14.14 8.51 -25.43
N GLY A 133 14.95 8.12 -26.41
CA GLY A 133 16.39 8.11 -26.29
C GLY A 133 16.88 7.14 -25.20
N LYS A 134 17.49 7.65 -24.12
CA LYS A 134 17.99 6.85 -22.98
C LYS A 134 16.95 6.66 -21.86
N ILE A 135 15.78 7.28 -21.98
CA ILE A 135 14.74 7.25 -20.95
C ILE A 135 13.64 6.28 -21.38
N SER A 136 13.39 5.26 -20.58
CA SER A 136 12.27 4.35 -20.73
C SER A 136 11.13 4.77 -19.79
N ILE A 137 9.98 5.09 -20.35
CA ILE A 137 8.77 5.46 -19.58
C ILE A 137 7.88 4.21 -19.48
N PRO A 138 7.59 3.72 -18.26
CA PRO A 138 6.73 2.56 -18.03
C PRO A 138 5.24 2.95 -18.18
N THR A 139 4.81 3.27 -19.38
CA THR A 139 3.45 3.78 -19.66
C THR A 139 2.36 2.83 -19.22
N GLY A 140 2.56 1.51 -19.31
CA GLY A 140 1.57 0.55 -18.82
C GLY A 140 1.32 0.64 -17.32
N SER A 141 2.37 0.84 -16.52
CA SER A 141 2.22 1.07 -15.06
C SER A 141 1.49 2.38 -14.76
N LEU A 142 1.79 3.45 -15.51
CA LEU A 142 1.11 4.74 -15.38
C LEU A 142 -0.36 4.65 -15.78
N LEU A 143 -0.69 3.95 -16.87
CA LEU A 143 -2.06 3.72 -17.29
C LEU A 143 -2.85 2.89 -16.27
N PHE A 144 -2.24 1.85 -15.70
CA PHE A 144 -2.89 1.05 -14.66
C PHE A 144 -3.15 1.87 -13.39
N PHE A 145 -2.20 2.71 -12.98
CA PHE A 145 -2.42 3.66 -11.87
C PHE A 145 -3.53 4.65 -12.19
N ALA A 146 -3.52 5.25 -13.39
CA ALA A 146 -4.56 6.19 -13.83
C ALA A 146 -5.93 5.51 -13.86
N PHE A 147 -6.02 4.26 -14.29
CA PHE A 147 -7.25 3.47 -14.26
C PHE A 147 -7.76 3.26 -12.84
N LEU A 148 -6.89 2.86 -11.89
CA LEU A 148 -7.29 2.72 -10.47
C LEU A 148 -7.69 4.07 -9.85
N ALA A 149 -6.99 5.14 -10.18
CA ALA A 149 -7.34 6.49 -9.72
C ALA A 149 -8.69 6.94 -10.28
N PHE A 150 -8.97 6.65 -11.55
CA PHE A 150 -10.26 6.90 -12.18
C PHE A 150 -11.38 6.08 -11.53
N LEU A 151 -11.17 4.79 -11.29
CA LEU A 151 -12.14 3.94 -10.58
C LEU A 151 -12.44 4.48 -9.18
N MET A 152 -11.41 4.93 -8.45
CA MET A 152 -11.58 5.54 -7.13
C MET A 152 -12.33 6.87 -7.22
N TRP A 153 -12.03 7.69 -8.21
CA TRP A 153 -12.76 8.94 -8.47
C TRP A 153 -14.24 8.67 -8.79
N ALA A 154 -14.51 7.75 -9.70
CA ALA A 154 -15.87 7.35 -10.06
C ALA A 154 -16.62 6.79 -8.86
N PHE A 155 -15.97 5.93 -8.05
CA PHE A 155 -16.56 5.37 -6.83
C PHE A 155 -16.96 6.46 -5.83
N LEU A 156 -16.12 7.46 -5.61
CA LEU A 156 -16.42 8.57 -4.68
C LEU A 156 -17.64 9.40 -5.11
N HIS A 157 -17.99 9.38 -6.40
CA HIS A 157 -19.19 10.05 -6.96
C HIS A 157 -20.44 9.15 -6.95
N THR A 158 -20.31 7.87 -6.52
CA THR A 158 -21.48 7.01 -6.34
C THR A 158 -22.22 7.32 -5.04
N LYS A 159 -23.45 6.79 -4.89
CA LYS A 159 -24.23 6.88 -3.64
C LYS A 159 -23.43 6.40 -2.42
N THR A 160 -22.66 5.34 -2.58
CA THR A 160 -21.84 4.76 -1.50
C THR A 160 -20.63 5.66 -1.17
N GLY A 161 -19.97 6.22 -2.17
CA GLY A 161 -18.85 7.15 -1.97
C GLY A 161 -19.29 8.46 -1.33
N THR A 162 -20.43 9.03 -1.74
CA THR A 162 -21.01 10.21 -1.09
C THR A 162 -21.45 9.92 0.35
N ALA A 163 -21.98 8.72 0.62
CA ALA A 163 -22.28 8.27 1.98
C ALA A 163 -21.01 8.18 2.85
N MET A 164 -19.87 7.69 2.30
CA MET A 164 -18.58 7.70 3.00
C MET A 164 -18.16 9.12 3.37
N THR A 165 -18.23 10.05 2.44
CA THR A 165 -17.87 11.47 2.68
C THR A 165 -18.78 12.11 3.72
N ALA A 166 -20.08 11.79 3.71
CA ALA A 166 -21.03 12.26 4.72
C ALA A 166 -20.70 11.71 6.12
N VAL A 167 -20.35 10.41 6.23
CA VAL A 167 -19.94 9.79 7.50
C VAL A 167 -18.64 10.42 8.04
N GLY A 168 -17.68 10.72 7.18
CA GLY A 168 -16.42 11.32 7.60
C GLY A 168 -16.54 12.78 7.99
N SER A 169 -17.44 13.53 7.35
CA SER A 169 -17.63 14.96 7.64
C SER A 169 -18.51 15.19 8.88
N ASN A 170 -19.62 14.49 9.00
CA ASN A 170 -20.52 14.59 10.16
C ASN A 170 -21.28 13.27 10.41
N PRO A 171 -20.76 12.43 11.31
CA PRO A 171 -21.39 11.15 11.62
C PRO A 171 -22.82 11.25 12.18
N ASN A 172 -23.13 12.32 12.93
CA ASN A 172 -24.47 12.54 13.48
C ASN A 172 -25.48 12.88 12.39
N PHE A 173 -25.12 13.73 11.45
CA PHE A 173 -25.93 14.04 10.27
C PHE A 173 -26.14 12.80 9.40
N ALA A 174 -25.07 12.04 9.13
CA ALA A 174 -25.15 10.81 8.36
C ALA A 174 -26.13 9.81 8.98
N ARG A 175 -26.08 9.64 10.31
CA ARG A 175 -27.02 8.77 11.05
C ARG A 175 -28.47 9.27 10.95
N ALA A 176 -28.70 10.56 11.12
CA ALA A 176 -30.04 11.17 10.98
C ALA A 176 -30.60 11.01 9.56
N SER A 177 -29.74 10.95 8.55
CA SER A 177 -30.09 10.70 7.14
C SER A 177 -30.25 9.20 6.82
N GLY A 178 -30.23 8.30 7.81
CA GLY A 178 -30.42 6.86 7.61
C GLY A 178 -29.19 6.10 7.11
N ILE A 179 -28.02 6.73 7.06
CA ILE A 179 -26.77 6.06 6.62
C ILE A 179 -26.22 5.20 7.76
N ASN A 180 -25.95 3.92 7.46
CA ASN A 180 -25.32 3.01 8.41
C ASN A 180 -23.81 3.28 8.47
N ILE A 181 -23.38 3.96 9.54
CA ILE A 181 -21.99 4.38 9.75
C ILE A 181 -21.04 3.17 9.76
N ASP A 182 -21.39 2.12 10.52
CA ASP A 182 -20.49 0.97 10.73
C ASP A 182 -20.28 0.18 9.43
N LYS A 183 -21.32 0.00 8.62
CA LYS A 183 -21.20 -0.63 7.29
C LYS A 183 -20.37 0.21 6.33
N THR A 184 -20.57 1.52 6.34
CA THR A 184 -19.85 2.45 5.47
C THR A 184 -18.37 2.50 5.82
N ARG A 185 -18.03 2.56 7.11
CA ARG A 185 -16.64 2.50 7.61
C ARG A 185 -15.99 1.15 7.29
N MET A 186 -16.70 0.04 7.51
CA MET A 186 -16.20 -1.29 7.16
C MET A 186 -15.86 -1.40 5.66
N LEU A 187 -16.73 -0.91 4.79
CA LEU A 187 -16.49 -0.92 3.35
C LEU A 187 -15.26 -0.10 2.97
N SER A 188 -15.06 1.07 3.58
CA SER A 188 -13.88 1.91 3.32
C SER A 188 -12.57 1.23 3.73
N VAL A 189 -12.58 0.49 4.85
CA VAL A 189 -11.43 -0.28 5.32
C VAL A 189 -11.13 -1.44 4.37
N ILE A 190 -12.14 -2.18 3.94
CA ILE A 190 -11.99 -3.28 2.97
C ILE A 190 -11.40 -2.75 1.64
N MET A 191 -11.93 -1.65 1.12
CA MET A 191 -11.42 -1.03 -0.10
C MET A 191 -9.96 -0.56 0.06
N SER A 192 -9.64 0.04 1.19
CA SER A 192 -8.27 0.45 1.51
C SER A 192 -7.32 -0.74 1.55
N THR A 193 -7.72 -1.83 2.20
CA THR A 193 -6.92 -3.06 2.30
C THR A 193 -6.72 -3.71 0.92
N TRP A 194 -7.76 -3.75 0.09
CA TRP A 194 -7.66 -4.27 -1.27
C TRP A 194 -6.76 -3.40 -2.17
N LEU A 195 -6.91 -2.07 -2.12
CA LEU A 195 -6.03 -1.16 -2.86
C LEU A 195 -4.57 -1.24 -2.42
N ALA A 196 -4.32 -1.55 -1.15
CA ALA A 196 -2.97 -1.78 -0.66
C ALA A 196 -2.38 -3.09 -1.22
N ALA A 197 -3.20 -4.15 -1.31
CA ALA A 197 -2.80 -5.42 -1.91
C ALA A 197 -2.45 -5.26 -3.40
N VAL A 198 -3.28 -4.55 -4.17
CA VAL A 198 -2.97 -4.24 -5.58
C VAL A 198 -1.74 -3.35 -5.69
N GLY A 199 -1.60 -2.38 -4.77
CA GLY A 199 -0.49 -1.44 -4.75
C GLY A 199 0.88 -2.10 -4.55
N ILE A 200 0.98 -3.09 -3.66
CA ILE A 200 2.25 -3.80 -3.46
C ILE A 200 2.60 -4.66 -4.68
N LEU A 201 1.64 -5.37 -5.27
CA LEU A 201 1.86 -6.15 -6.48
C LEU A 201 2.36 -5.28 -7.65
N MET A 202 1.77 -4.09 -7.79
CA MET A 202 2.21 -3.12 -8.79
C MET A 202 3.63 -2.59 -8.51
N TYR A 203 3.99 -2.41 -7.23
CA TYR A 203 5.30 -1.96 -6.83
C TYR A 203 6.37 -3.04 -7.12
N GLU A 204 6.14 -4.26 -6.69
CA GLU A 204 7.07 -5.38 -6.83
C GLU A 204 7.38 -5.72 -8.29
N GLN A 205 6.38 -5.70 -9.17
CA GLN A 205 6.60 -5.94 -10.59
C GLN A 205 7.52 -4.88 -11.24
N GLY A 206 7.54 -3.67 -10.72
CA GLY A 206 8.45 -2.62 -11.19
C GLY A 206 9.90 -2.83 -10.73
N PHE A 207 10.09 -3.45 -9.56
CA PHE A 207 11.40 -3.78 -8.99
C PHE A 207 11.95 -5.14 -9.42
N GLY A 208 11.10 -6.05 -9.88
CA GLY A 208 11.48 -7.39 -10.33
C GLY A 208 11.73 -8.39 -9.19
N PHE A 209 11.40 -8.05 -7.96
CA PHE A 209 11.51 -8.95 -6.81
C PHE A 209 10.49 -8.65 -5.70
N ILE A 210 10.17 -9.68 -4.91
CA ILE A 210 9.29 -9.61 -3.75
C ILE A 210 10.14 -9.60 -2.48
N GLN A 211 9.84 -8.70 -1.56
CA GLN A 211 10.38 -8.71 -0.19
C GLN A 211 9.25 -9.10 0.78
N LEU A 212 9.36 -10.27 1.42
CA LEU A 212 8.26 -10.81 2.23
C LEU A 212 8.20 -10.25 3.65
N TYR A 213 9.31 -10.30 4.38
CA TYR A 213 9.31 -10.11 5.83
C TYR A 213 9.12 -8.66 6.26
N MET A 214 9.85 -7.76 5.63
CA MET A 214 9.91 -6.36 6.07
C MET A 214 9.16 -5.38 5.15
N ALA A 215 8.79 -5.79 3.93
CA ALA A 215 8.10 -4.90 3.00
C ALA A 215 6.81 -4.30 3.57
N PRO A 216 5.94 -5.05 4.28
CA PRO A 216 4.73 -4.46 4.84
C PRO A 216 5.01 -3.31 5.81
N PHE A 217 6.14 -3.36 6.50
CA PHE A 217 6.57 -2.32 7.43
C PHE A 217 7.13 -1.09 6.70
N TYR A 218 8.08 -1.32 5.79
CA TYR A 218 8.77 -0.24 5.06
C TYR A 218 7.90 0.46 4.02
N MET A 219 6.77 -0.12 3.60
CA MET A 219 5.87 0.48 2.62
C MET A 219 4.71 1.25 3.25
N ALA A 220 4.27 0.87 4.44
CA ALA A 220 3.09 1.46 5.08
C ALA A 220 3.33 2.90 5.54
N LEU A 221 4.40 3.14 6.30
CA LEU A 221 4.72 4.46 6.84
C LEU A 221 5.06 5.49 5.75
N PRO A 222 5.88 5.17 4.74
CA PRO A 222 6.09 6.04 3.58
C PRO A 222 4.80 6.42 2.85
N ALA A 223 3.84 5.49 2.73
CA ALA A 223 2.57 5.77 2.07
C ALA A 223 1.72 6.80 2.85
N VAL A 224 1.72 6.71 4.20
CA VAL A 224 1.09 7.72 5.07
C VAL A 224 1.78 9.07 4.93
N SER A 225 3.11 9.10 4.93
CA SER A 225 3.86 10.34 4.84
C SER A 225 3.70 11.02 3.48
N ALA A 226 3.70 10.23 2.41
CA ALA A 226 3.51 10.75 1.06
C ALA A 226 2.17 11.49 0.92
N ILE A 227 1.07 10.91 1.39
CA ILE A 227 -0.24 11.58 1.25
C ILE A 227 -0.32 12.87 2.08
N LEU A 228 0.33 12.90 3.27
CA LEU A 228 0.41 14.10 4.11
C LEU A 228 1.26 15.20 3.48
N ILE A 229 2.41 14.87 2.89
CA ILE A 229 3.26 15.80 2.14
C ILE A 229 2.51 16.34 0.93
N GLY A 230 1.64 15.53 0.32
CA GLY A 230 0.75 15.96 -0.76
C GLY A 230 -0.36 16.92 -0.34
N GLY A 231 -0.43 17.29 0.95
CA GLY A 231 -1.42 18.24 1.48
C GLY A 231 -2.72 17.62 1.96
N ALA A 232 -2.78 16.29 2.11
CA ALA A 232 -3.91 15.64 2.77
C ALA A 232 -3.89 15.86 4.29
N SER A 233 -5.06 15.73 4.89
CA SER A 233 -5.22 15.73 6.36
C SER A 233 -5.91 14.45 6.82
N VAL A 234 -6.08 14.26 8.12
CA VAL A 234 -6.83 13.11 8.67
C VAL A 234 -8.27 13.06 8.17
N ASN A 235 -8.84 14.23 7.91
CA ASN A 235 -10.25 14.40 7.60
C ASN A 235 -10.53 14.67 6.11
N LYS A 236 -9.47 14.95 5.32
CA LYS A 236 -9.61 15.29 3.91
C LYS A 236 -8.43 14.76 3.10
N ALA A 237 -8.72 13.96 2.11
CA ALA A 237 -7.75 13.46 1.13
C ALA A 237 -8.37 13.49 -0.26
N SER A 238 -7.55 13.76 -1.28
CA SER A 238 -7.96 13.76 -2.67
C SER A 238 -6.97 12.96 -3.52
N ILE A 239 -7.38 12.57 -4.71
CA ILE A 239 -6.48 11.90 -5.68
C ILE A 239 -5.32 12.82 -6.05
N THR A 240 -5.55 14.13 -6.12
CA THR A 240 -4.49 15.12 -6.35
C THR A 240 -3.42 15.07 -5.26
N ASN A 241 -3.83 14.97 -3.97
CA ASN A 241 -2.88 14.80 -2.86
C ASN A 241 -2.07 13.51 -3.00
N VAL A 242 -2.69 12.42 -3.50
CA VAL A 242 -1.99 11.15 -3.76
C VAL A 242 -0.90 11.34 -4.81
N ILE A 243 -1.23 11.97 -5.94
CA ILE A 243 -0.29 12.17 -7.06
C ILE A 243 0.86 13.08 -6.63
N ILE A 244 0.56 14.25 -6.12
CA ILE A 244 1.57 15.24 -5.69
C ILE A 244 2.44 14.65 -4.57
N GLY A 245 1.82 14.05 -3.56
CA GLY A 245 2.53 13.51 -2.41
C GLY A 245 3.44 12.35 -2.77
N THR A 246 2.98 11.44 -3.62
CA THR A 246 3.82 10.32 -4.10
C THR A 246 5.01 10.83 -4.90
N PHE A 247 4.79 11.78 -5.81
CA PHE A 247 5.83 12.36 -6.63
C PHE A 247 6.89 13.08 -5.78
N LEU A 248 6.46 13.92 -4.84
CA LEU A 248 7.39 14.66 -3.97
C LEU A 248 8.14 13.72 -3.03
N PHE A 249 7.43 12.82 -2.34
CA PHE A 249 8.06 11.90 -1.40
C PHE A 249 9.08 10.98 -2.11
N GLN A 250 8.65 10.31 -3.18
CA GLN A 250 9.51 9.38 -3.91
C GLN A 250 10.66 10.12 -4.62
N GLY A 251 10.41 11.31 -5.14
CA GLY A 251 11.45 12.15 -5.74
C GLY A 251 12.54 12.48 -4.75
N ILE A 252 12.21 12.93 -3.54
CA ILE A 252 13.18 13.22 -2.50
C ILE A 252 13.95 11.96 -2.09
N VAL A 253 13.23 10.86 -1.78
CA VAL A 253 13.88 9.60 -1.34
C VAL A 253 14.82 9.02 -2.39
N THR A 254 14.51 9.20 -3.68
CA THR A 254 15.32 8.66 -4.77
C THR A 254 16.50 9.56 -5.13
N MET A 255 16.30 10.89 -5.11
CA MET A 255 17.35 11.84 -5.52
C MET A 255 18.39 12.11 -4.43
N THR A 256 17.95 12.11 -3.16
CA THR A 256 18.85 12.48 -2.05
C THR A 256 20.10 11.60 -1.95
N PRO A 257 20.04 10.26 -2.01
CA PRO A 257 21.25 9.44 -1.96
C PRO A 257 22.21 9.74 -3.10
N THR A 258 21.71 9.95 -4.31
CA THR A 258 22.53 10.25 -5.49
C THR A 258 23.30 11.56 -5.31
N VAL A 259 22.65 12.60 -4.83
CA VAL A 259 23.26 13.92 -4.57
C VAL A 259 24.29 13.80 -3.44
N MET A 260 23.93 13.15 -2.34
CA MET A 260 24.80 13.03 -1.17
C MET A 260 26.05 12.20 -1.47
N ASN A 261 25.92 11.10 -2.21
CA ASN A 261 27.08 10.28 -2.59
C ASN A 261 28.06 11.06 -3.50
N SER A 262 27.55 11.94 -4.36
CA SER A 262 28.40 12.81 -5.16
C SER A 262 29.17 13.83 -4.33
N MET A 263 28.69 14.23 -3.16
CA MET A 263 29.32 15.18 -2.25
C MET A 263 30.31 14.51 -1.28
N ILE A 264 29.99 13.32 -0.79
CA ILE A 264 30.75 12.66 0.30
C ILE A 264 31.78 11.66 -0.26
N HIS A 265 31.70 11.28 -1.54
CA HIS A 265 32.56 10.28 -2.20
C HIS A 265 32.58 8.90 -1.49
N MET A 266 31.56 8.57 -0.73
CA MET A 266 31.35 7.27 -0.07
C MET A 266 29.97 6.76 -0.39
N ASP A 267 29.82 5.45 -0.57
CA ASP A 267 28.50 4.84 -0.79
C ASP A 267 27.73 4.71 0.53
N MET A 268 27.01 5.75 0.88
CA MET A 268 26.10 5.80 2.03
C MET A 268 24.61 5.84 1.60
N SER A 269 24.32 5.42 0.38
CA SER A 269 22.98 5.53 -0.22
C SER A 269 21.86 5.00 0.69
N GLU A 270 22.07 3.83 1.27
CA GLU A 270 21.05 3.18 2.12
C GLU A 270 20.82 3.95 3.44
N VAL A 271 21.92 4.36 4.11
CA VAL A 271 21.83 5.11 5.37
C VAL A 271 21.12 6.45 5.14
N ILE A 272 21.49 7.17 4.09
CA ILE A 272 20.90 8.46 3.74
C ILE A 272 19.42 8.30 3.39
N ARG A 273 19.06 7.25 2.62
CA ARG A 273 17.68 6.96 2.28
C ARG A 273 16.83 6.71 3.51
N ILE A 274 17.33 5.93 4.48
CA ILE A 274 16.64 5.65 5.74
C ILE A 274 16.47 6.93 6.58
N VAL A 275 17.54 7.73 6.72
CA VAL A 275 17.50 8.98 7.50
C VAL A 275 16.50 9.97 6.89
N VAL A 276 16.55 10.18 5.58
CA VAL A 276 15.66 11.11 4.88
C VAL A 276 14.22 10.63 4.91
N SER A 277 13.99 9.35 4.64
CA SER A 277 12.65 8.76 4.70
C SER A 277 12.03 8.92 6.08
N ASN A 278 12.74 8.53 7.14
CA ASN A 278 12.26 8.65 8.51
C ASN A 278 12.10 10.12 8.95
N GLY A 279 13.00 11.00 8.54
CA GLY A 279 12.91 12.44 8.78
C GLY A 279 11.66 13.04 8.14
N MET A 280 11.34 12.66 6.89
CA MET A 280 10.10 13.09 6.23
C MET A 280 8.84 12.54 6.90
N ILE A 281 8.88 11.29 7.39
CA ILE A 281 7.78 10.70 8.17
C ILE A 281 7.52 11.53 9.43
N LEU A 282 8.56 11.81 10.20
CA LEU A 282 8.46 12.62 11.41
C LEU A 282 7.93 14.03 11.10
N TYR A 283 8.49 14.69 10.10
CA TYR A 283 8.04 16.02 9.67
C TYR A 283 6.55 16.03 9.28
N ALA A 284 6.12 15.05 8.47
CA ALA A 284 4.74 14.96 8.01
C ALA A 284 3.75 14.73 9.17
N LEU A 285 4.14 13.94 10.17
CA LEU A 285 3.32 13.64 11.34
C LEU A 285 3.28 14.81 12.34
N THR A 286 4.40 15.50 12.56
CA THR A 286 4.47 16.61 13.54
C THR A 286 3.77 17.87 13.07
N ARG A 287 3.89 18.24 11.77
CA ARG A 287 3.22 19.43 11.21
C ARG A 287 1.70 19.41 11.35
N LYS A 288 1.12 18.25 11.56
CA LYS A 288 -0.31 18.05 11.72
C LYS A 288 -0.80 18.35 13.14
N THR A 289 0.05 18.20 14.14
CA THR A 289 -0.31 18.48 15.55
C THR A 289 -0.52 19.98 15.76
N GLU A 290 0.14 20.83 15.00
CA GLU A 290 0.02 22.30 15.10
C GLU A 290 -1.23 22.87 14.39
N GLY A 291 -1.76 22.19 13.39
CA GLY A 291 -2.96 22.63 12.64
C GLY A 291 -4.29 22.22 13.27
N SER A 292 -4.28 21.56 14.43
CA SER A 292 -5.45 21.03 15.15
C SER A 292 -5.78 21.86 16.43
N LYS A 293 -5.24 23.08 16.55
CA LYS A 293 -5.64 24.02 17.61
C LYS A 293 -6.66 24.99 17.11
#